data_e73a75e8ac591489accdb95804f7a858
#
_entry.id   e73a75e8ac591489accdb95804f7a858
#
_cell.length_a   1.000
_cell.length_b   1.000
_cell.length_c   1.000
_cell.angle_alpha   90.00
_cell.angle_beta   90.00
_cell.angle_gamma   90.00
#
_symmetry.space_group_name_H-M   'P 1'
#
loop_
_entity.id
_entity.type
_entity.pdbx_description
1 polymer ?
#
loop_
_entity_poly.entity_id
_entity_poly.type
_entity_poly.pdbx_seq_one_letter_code
_entity_poly.pdbx_strand_id
1 'polypeptide(L)'
;LRGVSAEFPLNVLTVVAGVSGSGKSSLVKGILYPVIKRKLDEVCDAPGEYLSIEGDWRTVKHVEFVDQNPIGRSTRSNPATYLKAYDAIRQLYSEQPLAKQLGFSPQYFSFNAEGGRCEECKGAGLITVEMQFMADLTLECQVCHGQRFKQDVLDVRFEGKNINDVLN
;
A
#
# COMPACT_ATOMS: atom_id res chain seq x y z
N LEU A 1 29.04 -0.03 -8.66
CA LEU A 1 29.21 0.41 -10.05
C LEU A 1 30.64 0.91 -10.23
N ARG A 2 31.28 0.60 -11.35
CA ARG A 2 32.64 1.07 -11.64
C ARG A 2 32.65 1.78 -12.99
N GLY A 3 32.97 3.09 -12.98
CA GLY A 3 33.16 3.91 -14.19
C GLY A 3 31.93 3.96 -15.12
N VAL A 4 30.73 4.04 -14.57
CA VAL A 4 29.49 4.12 -15.35
C VAL A 4 29.11 5.58 -15.53
N SER A 5 28.91 6.02 -16.76
CA SER A 5 28.26 7.29 -17.09
C SER A 5 26.91 6.99 -17.72
N ALA A 6 25.87 7.72 -17.30
CA ALA A 6 24.51 7.54 -17.81
C ALA A 6 23.83 8.91 -17.92
N GLU A 7 23.01 9.08 -18.94
CA GLU A 7 22.21 10.27 -19.17
C GLU A 7 20.71 9.90 -18.99
N PHE A 8 19.99 10.79 -18.30
CA PHE A 8 18.56 10.67 -18.05
C PHE A 8 17.85 11.89 -18.61
N PRO A 9 17.34 11.83 -19.84
CA PRO A 9 16.63 12.96 -20.45
C PRO A 9 15.39 13.32 -19.64
N LEU A 10 15.13 14.60 -19.43
CA LEU A 10 13.94 15.07 -18.73
C LEU A 10 12.72 15.07 -19.65
N ASN A 11 11.51 15.00 -19.05
CA ASN A 11 10.21 15.03 -19.75
C ASN A 11 9.95 13.87 -20.73
N VAL A 12 10.66 12.76 -20.57
CA VAL A 12 10.48 11.55 -21.38
C VAL A 12 10.48 10.32 -20.50
N LEU A 13 9.89 9.22 -21.00
CA LEU A 13 10.00 7.91 -20.36
C LEU A 13 11.39 7.33 -20.61
N THR A 14 12.16 7.12 -19.55
CA THR A 14 13.47 6.45 -19.62
C THR A 14 13.37 5.06 -19.03
N VAL A 15 13.82 4.04 -19.76
CA VAL A 15 13.84 2.64 -19.32
C VAL A 15 15.28 2.18 -19.08
N VAL A 16 15.57 1.69 -17.86
CA VAL A 16 16.86 1.11 -17.51
C VAL A 16 16.75 -0.40 -17.54
N ALA A 17 17.27 -1.03 -18.59
CA ALA A 17 17.23 -2.48 -18.79
C ALA A 17 18.58 -3.13 -18.55
N GLY A 18 18.58 -4.43 -18.28
CA GLY A 18 19.79 -5.24 -18.10
C GLY A 18 19.52 -6.49 -17.25
N VAL A 19 20.47 -7.42 -17.24
CA VAL A 19 20.38 -8.66 -16.48
C VAL A 19 20.29 -8.42 -14.97
N SER A 20 19.79 -9.42 -14.22
CA SER A 20 19.78 -9.33 -12.76
C SER A 20 21.21 -9.15 -12.22
N GLY A 21 21.37 -8.30 -11.20
CA GLY A 21 22.67 -8.00 -10.62
C GLY A 21 23.54 -7.00 -11.38
N SER A 22 23.12 -6.48 -12.56
CA SER A 22 23.90 -5.52 -13.35
C SER A 22 24.02 -4.11 -12.73
N GLY A 23 23.41 -3.86 -11.59
CA GLY A 23 23.54 -2.59 -10.88
C GLY A 23 22.48 -1.53 -11.20
N LYS A 24 21.39 -1.89 -11.92
CA LYS A 24 20.28 -0.97 -12.23
C LYS A 24 19.71 -0.28 -10.99
N SER A 25 19.36 -1.08 -9.98
CA SER A 25 18.83 -0.55 -8.71
C SER A 25 19.85 0.26 -7.94
N SER A 26 21.13 -0.11 -8.01
CA SER A 26 22.22 0.66 -7.39
C SER A 26 22.36 2.01 -8.05
N LEU A 27 22.23 2.10 -9.37
CA LEU A 27 22.27 3.36 -10.11
C LEU A 27 21.05 4.23 -9.79
N VAL A 28 19.85 3.70 -9.93
CA VAL A 28 18.62 4.51 -9.82
C VAL A 28 18.27 4.78 -8.35
N LYS A 29 18.12 3.72 -7.54
CA LYS A 29 17.71 3.83 -6.14
C LYS A 29 18.84 4.27 -5.22
N GLY A 30 20.06 3.77 -5.49
CA GLY A 30 21.22 4.00 -4.60
C GLY A 30 21.97 5.28 -4.87
N ILE A 31 21.87 5.85 -6.06
CA ILE A 31 22.64 7.08 -6.43
C ILE A 31 21.70 8.17 -6.94
N LEU A 32 21.04 7.96 -8.07
CA LEU A 32 20.26 9.02 -8.75
C LEU A 32 19.17 9.61 -7.85
N TYR A 33 18.31 8.78 -7.30
CA TYR A 33 17.19 9.19 -6.45
C TYR A 33 17.63 10.00 -5.21
N PRO A 34 18.54 9.51 -4.35
CA PRO A 34 18.98 10.28 -3.18
C PRO A 34 19.78 11.55 -3.53
N VAL A 35 20.48 11.56 -4.65
CA VAL A 35 21.14 12.81 -5.10
C VAL A 35 20.12 13.85 -5.52
N ILE A 36 19.09 13.48 -6.29
CA ILE A 36 18.00 14.40 -6.65
C ILE A 36 17.32 14.94 -5.39
N LYS A 37 16.96 14.08 -4.45
CA LYS A 37 16.34 14.50 -3.18
C LYS A 37 17.17 15.54 -2.44
N ARG A 38 18.46 15.31 -2.31
CA ARG A 38 19.37 16.27 -1.68
C ARG A 38 19.45 17.61 -2.41
N LYS A 39 19.38 17.59 -3.75
CA LYS A 39 19.33 18.80 -4.57
C LYS A 39 18.02 19.58 -4.40
N LEU A 40 16.96 18.91 -3.96
CA LEU A 40 15.66 19.50 -3.64
C LEU A 40 15.51 19.84 -2.14
N ASP A 41 16.59 19.76 -1.36
CA ASP A 41 16.62 19.99 0.09
C ASP A 41 15.68 19.01 0.88
N GLU A 42 15.42 17.85 0.31
CA GLU A 42 14.62 16.81 0.98
C GLU A 42 15.49 15.85 1.78
N VAL A 43 14.97 15.37 2.93
CA VAL A 43 15.64 14.39 3.78
C VAL A 43 15.67 13.03 3.08
N CYS A 44 16.85 12.43 2.97
CA CYS A 44 17.05 11.09 2.39
C CYS A 44 18.32 10.44 2.92
N ASP A 45 18.44 9.14 2.65
CA ASP A 45 19.64 8.36 2.93
C ASP A 45 20.88 8.91 2.15
N ALA A 46 22.06 8.55 2.63
CA ALA A 46 23.29 8.91 1.93
C ALA A 46 23.33 8.20 0.56
N PRO A 47 23.60 8.94 -0.55
CA PRO A 47 23.81 8.30 -1.84
C PRO A 47 25.07 7.43 -1.82
N GLY A 48 25.06 6.40 -2.67
CA GLY A 48 26.29 5.65 -2.97
C GLY A 48 27.36 6.53 -3.61
N GLU A 49 28.58 6.00 -3.72
CA GLU A 49 29.70 6.72 -4.29
C GLU A 49 29.45 7.09 -5.78
N TYR A 50 29.66 8.37 -6.11
CA TYR A 50 29.58 8.90 -7.46
C TYR A 50 30.58 10.05 -7.62
N LEU A 51 31.01 10.33 -8.86
CA LEU A 51 31.94 11.41 -9.15
C LEU A 51 31.22 12.77 -9.28
N SER A 52 30.27 12.85 -10.19
CA SER A 52 29.48 14.07 -10.42
C SER A 52 28.09 13.70 -10.96
N ILE A 53 27.12 14.57 -10.71
CA ILE A 53 25.82 14.58 -11.39
C ILE A 53 25.54 16.02 -11.80
N GLU A 54 25.35 16.21 -13.09
CA GLU A 54 25.09 17.50 -13.71
C GLU A 54 23.72 17.50 -14.37
N GLY A 55 23.08 18.66 -14.47
CA GLY A 55 21.76 18.77 -15.10
C GLY A 55 21.07 20.09 -14.80
N ASP A 56 19.94 20.35 -15.45
CA ASP A 56 19.10 21.51 -15.15
C ASP A 56 18.18 21.25 -13.96
N TRP A 57 18.70 21.42 -12.76
CA TRP A 57 18.01 21.20 -11.49
C TRP A 57 16.84 22.15 -11.27
N ARG A 58 16.77 23.28 -11.97
CA ARG A 58 15.69 24.27 -11.82
C ARG A 58 14.35 23.74 -12.37
N THR A 59 14.40 22.80 -13.28
CA THR A 59 13.21 22.17 -13.87
C THR A 59 12.63 21.05 -13.03
N VAL A 60 13.46 20.43 -12.18
CA VAL A 60 13.03 19.33 -11.28
C VAL A 60 12.44 19.93 -10.01
N LYS A 61 11.14 19.82 -9.82
CA LYS A 61 10.40 20.35 -8.67
C LYS A 61 10.19 19.33 -7.57
N HIS A 62 10.08 18.07 -7.95
CA HIS A 62 9.75 16.98 -7.06
C HIS A 62 10.28 15.66 -7.61
N VAL A 63 10.57 14.70 -6.74
CA VAL A 63 10.98 13.35 -7.12
C VAL A 63 10.25 12.31 -6.25
N GLU A 64 9.62 11.35 -6.90
CA GLU A 64 8.98 10.21 -6.24
C GLU A 64 9.69 8.92 -6.62
N PHE A 65 9.78 8.03 -5.66
CA PHE A 65 10.28 6.68 -5.88
C PHE A 65 9.16 5.67 -5.58
N VAL A 66 8.71 5.01 -6.62
CA VAL A 66 7.72 3.93 -6.52
C VAL A 66 8.45 2.61 -6.66
N ASP A 67 8.40 1.77 -5.65
CA ASP A 67 9.00 0.43 -5.68
C ASP A 67 7.90 -0.66 -5.75
N GLN A 68 8.36 -1.90 -5.88
CA GLN A 68 7.47 -3.07 -5.95
C GLN A 68 7.09 -3.62 -4.56
N ASN A 69 7.48 -2.93 -3.47
CA ASN A 69 7.08 -3.37 -2.14
C ASN A 69 5.59 -3.20 -1.96
N PRO A 70 4.90 -4.17 -1.36
CA PRO A 70 3.48 -4.05 -1.10
C PRO A 70 3.22 -2.90 -0.11
N ILE A 71 2.04 -2.29 -0.23
CA ILE A 71 1.56 -1.27 0.71
C ILE A 71 1.31 -1.94 2.07
N GLY A 72 2.32 -1.90 2.92
CA GLY A 72 2.31 -2.53 4.24
C GLY A 72 2.68 -4.03 4.22
N ARG A 73 2.91 -4.58 5.41
CA ARG A 73 3.46 -5.93 5.61
C ARG A 73 2.41 -6.95 6.09
N SER A 74 1.14 -6.60 6.14
CA SER A 74 0.10 -7.49 6.66
C SER A 74 -1.03 -7.66 5.65
N THR A 75 -1.77 -8.76 5.77
CA THR A 75 -2.99 -9.03 5.01
C THR A 75 -4.09 -8.00 5.24
N ARG A 76 -3.93 -7.13 6.25
CA ARG A 76 -4.83 -6.02 6.58
C ARG A 76 -4.43 -4.70 5.94
N SER A 77 -3.33 -4.67 5.20
CA SER A 77 -2.91 -3.47 4.47
C SER A 77 -3.84 -3.27 3.27
N ASN A 78 -4.43 -2.09 3.21
CA ASN A 78 -5.42 -1.74 2.19
C ASN A 78 -5.12 -0.33 1.67
N PRO A 79 -5.18 -0.07 0.36
CA PRO A 79 -4.96 1.25 -0.22
C PRO A 79 -5.83 2.34 0.39
N ALA A 80 -7.11 2.05 0.67
CA ALA A 80 -8.02 3.02 1.28
C ALA A 80 -7.56 3.48 2.67
N THR A 81 -6.99 2.56 3.47
CA THR A 81 -6.41 2.89 4.77
C THR A 81 -5.13 3.70 4.62
N TYR A 82 -4.27 3.33 3.67
CA TYR A 82 -3.02 4.04 3.40
C TYR A 82 -3.26 5.49 2.99
N LEU A 83 -4.23 5.72 2.12
CA LEU A 83 -4.63 7.06 1.66
C LEU A 83 -5.51 7.82 2.68
N LYS A 84 -5.81 7.23 3.85
CA LYS A 84 -6.71 7.76 4.87
C LYS A 84 -8.15 8.00 4.39
N ALA A 85 -8.54 7.44 3.26
CA ALA A 85 -9.91 7.52 2.75
C ALA A 85 -10.87 6.62 3.55
N TYR A 86 -10.35 5.61 4.21
CA TYR A 86 -11.17 4.62 4.91
C TYR A 86 -11.93 5.21 6.11
N ASP A 87 -11.42 6.25 6.75
CA ASP A 87 -12.10 6.90 7.86
C ASP A 87 -13.40 7.58 7.41
N ALA A 88 -13.38 8.25 6.26
CA ALA A 88 -14.57 8.84 5.66
C ALA A 88 -15.59 7.76 5.23
N ILE A 89 -15.11 6.66 4.66
CA ILE A 89 -15.97 5.52 4.28
C ILE A 89 -16.67 4.93 5.51
N ARG A 90 -15.95 4.69 6.60
CA ARG A 90 -16.53 4.16 7.84
C ARG A 90 -17.59 5.10 8.43
N GLN A 91 -17.33 6.39 8.39
CA GLN A 91 -18.29 7.40 8.83
C GLN A 91 -19.57 7.34 7.99
N LEU A 92 -19.43 7.31 6.66
CA LEU A 92 -20.54 7.22 5.73
C LEU A 92 -21.44 6.00 5.99
N TYR A 93 -20.85 4.83 6.24
CA TYR A 93 -21.60 3.62 6.54
C TYR A 93 -22.29 3.68 7.90
N SER A 94 -21.69 4.27 8.92
CA SER A 94 -22.31 4.43 10.23
C SER A 94 -23.53 5.37 10.24
N GLU A 95 -23.62 6.24 9.25
CA GLU A 95 -24.75 7.18 9.08
C GLU A 95 -25.95 6.56 8.36
N GLN A 96 -25.81 5.35 7.82
CA GLN A 96 -26.91 4.69 7.14
C GLN A 96 -28.04 4.30 8.12
N PRO A 97 -29.31 4.30 7.65
CA PRO A 97 -30.47 4.06 8.51
C PRO A 97 -30.35 2.74 9.32
N LEU A 98 -29.94 1.66 8.68
CA LEU A 98 -29.80 0.35 9.34
C LEU A 98 -28.67 0.38 10.39
N ALA A 99 -27.55 1.01 10.08
CA ALA A 99 -26.46 1.15 11.05
C ALA A 99 -26.87 1.92 12.29
N LYS A 100 -27.65 3.01 12.11
CA LYS A 100 -28.20 3.77 13.24
C LYS A 100 -29.20 2.97 14.07
N GLN A 101 -30.04 2.16 13.44
CA GLN A 101 -30.97 1.27 14.14
C GLN A 101 -30.24 0.21 14.98
N LEU A 102 -29.12 -0.33 14.47
CA LEU A 102 -28.32 -1.34 15.15
C LEU A 102 -27.30 -0.73 16.12
N GLY A 103 -27.18 0.59 16.19
CA GLY A 103 -26.24 1.27 17.06
C GLY A 103 -24.77 1.12 16.61
N PHE A 104 -24.52 0.92 15.31
CA PHE A 104 -23.18 0.72 14.79
C PHE A 104 -22.44 2.06 14.65
N SER A 105 -21.38 2.20 15.41
CA SER A 105 -20.44 3.32 15.29
C SER A 105 -19.48 3.09 14.09
N PRO A 106 -18.73 4.11 13.62
CA PRO A 106 -17.74 3.95 12.56
C PRO A 106 -16.71 2.85 12.83
N GLN A 107 -16.47 2.51 14.10
CA GLN A 107 -15.56 1.44 14.48
C GLN A 107 -16.06 0.05 14.04
N TYR A 108 -17.36 -0.18 14.00
CA TYR A 108 -17.92 -1.45 13.52
C TYR A 108 -17.59 -1.75 12.07
N PHE A 109 -17.38 -0.73 11.26
CA PHE A 109 -16.95 -0.84 9.87
C PHE A 109 -15.43 -0.93 9.69
N SER A 110 -14.68 -1.22 10.75
CA SER A 110 -13.24 -1.43 10.70
C SER A 110 -12.90 -2.92 10.77
N PHE A 111 -12.17 -3.42 9.78
CA PHE A 111 -11.64 -4.79 9.81
C PHE A 111 -10.45 -4.95 10.78
N ASN A 112 -9.93 -3.86 11.34
CA ASN A 112 -8.84 -3.87 12.32
C ASN A 112 -9.32 -3.81 13.77
N ALA A 113 -10.54 -3.30 14.01
CA ALA A 113 -11.11 -3.16 15.34
C ALA A 113 -12.12 -4.27 15.65
N GLU A 114 -12.32 -4.55 16.92
CA GLU A 114 -13.36 -5.46 17.38
C GLU A 114 -14.75 -4.84 17.23
N GLY A 115 -15.76 -5.71 17.13
CA GLY A 115 -17.17 -5.33 16.96
C GLY A 115 -17.72 -5.89 15.67
N GLY A 116 -17.45 -5.27 14.52
CA GLY A 116 -18.03 -5.69 13.25
C GLY A 116 -17.16 -6.60 12.39
N ARG A 117 -15.89 -6.78 12.71
CA ARG A 117 -15.00 -7.69 11.96
C ARG A 117 -15.37 -9.16 12.21
N CYS A 118 -15.11 -10.03 11.24
CA CYS A 118 -15.17 -11.47 11.42
C CYS A 118 -14.24 -11.90 12.56
N GLU A 119 -14.76 -12.66 13.52
CA GLU A 119 -13.99 -13.08 14.69
C GLU A 119 -12.99 -14.18 14.36
N GLU A 120 -13.34 -15.08 13.45
CA GLU A 120 -12.48 -16.19 13.03
C GLU A 120 -11.18 -15.71 12.39
N CYS A 121 -11.26 -14.94 11.32
CA CYS A 121 -10.07 -14.41 10.64
C CYS A 121 -9.61 -13.06 11.21
N LYS A 122 -10.28 -12.54 12.24
CA LYS A 122 -9.99 -11.23 12.87
C LYS A 122 -9.90 -10.07 11.84
N GLY A 123 -10.71 -10.13 10.79
CA GLY A 123 -10.78 -9.13 9.74
C GLY A 123 -9.73 -9.29 8.63
N ALA A 124 -8.95 -10.36 8.61
CA ALA A 124 -7.99 -10.64 7.54
C ALA A 124 -8.68 -11.14 6.26
N GLY A 125 -9.83 -11.80 6.37
CA GLY A 125 -10.51 -12.48 5.26
C GLY A 125 -9.92 -13.85 4.94
N LEU A 126 -8.69 -14.07 5.37
CA LEU A 126 -7.88 -15.27 5.11
C LEU A 126 -7.40 -15.87 6.43
N ILE A 127 -7.14 -17.18 6.42
CA ILE A 127 -6.53 -17.93 7.51
C ILE A 127 -5.20 -18.48 6.99
N THR A 128 -4.10 -18.16 7.65
CA THR A 128 -2.78 -18.68 7.31
C THR A 128 -2.46 -19.85 8.21
N VAL A 129 -2.15 -20.99 7.60
CA VAL A 129 -1.67 -22.19 8.26
C VAL A 129 -0.14 -22.23 8.10
N GLU A 130 0.56 -22.00 9.19
CA GLU A 130 2.03 -22.05 9.22
C GLU A 130 2.51 -23.50 9.07
N MET A 131 3.43 -23.73 8.14
CA MET A 131 4.01 -25.05 7.91
C MET A 131 5.51 -25.04 8.25
N GLN A 132 5.94 -25.94 9.12
CA GLN A 132 7.32 -25.98 9.64
C GLN A 132 8.42 -26.15 8.57
N PHE A 133 8.10 -26.77 7.43
CA PHE A 133 9.10 -27.10 6.38
C PHE A 133 8.67 -26.74 4.96
N MET A 134 7.54 -26.05 4.79
CA MET A 134 7.02 -25.62 3.49
C MET A 134 6.53 -24.19 3.58
N ALA A 135 6.23 -23.58 2.45
CA ALA A 135 5.59 -22.27 2.43
C ALA A 135 4.23 -22.31 3.13
N ASP A 136 3.93 -21.27 3.88
CA ASP A 136 2.64 -21.12 4.57
C ASP A 136 1.48 -21.24 3.58
N LEU A 137 0.44 -21.98 3.98
CA LEU A 137 -0.77 -22.13 3.21
C LEU A 137 -1.79 -21.07 3.64
N THR A 138 -2.24 -20.26 2.68
CA THR A 138 -3.27 -19.26 2.92
C THR A 138 -4.60 -19.73 2.35
N LEU A 139 -5.60 -19.83 3.20
CA LEU A 139 -6.96 -20.28 2.86
C LEU A 139 -7.96 -19.15 3.08
N GLU A 140 -9.02 -19.14 2.28
CA GLU A 140 -10.15 -18.24 2.51
C GLU A 140 -10.85 -18.59 3.82
N CYS A 141 -11.23 -17.58 4.60
CA CYS A 141 -11.97 -17.79 5.84
C CYS A 141 -13.36 -18.38 5.55
N GLN A 142 -13.64 -19.57 6.09
CA GLN A 142 -14.90 -20.30 5.87
C GLN A 142 -16.12 -19.62 6.50
N VAL A 143 -15.92 -18.74 7.48
CA VAL A 143 -17.00 -18.04 8.18
C VAL A 143 -17.45 -16.80 7.42
N CYS A 144 -16.53 -15.98 6.94
CA CYS A 144 -16.87 -14.73 6.25
C CYS A 144 -16.65 -14.79 4.72
N HIS A 145 -16.19 -15.92 4.18
CA HIS A 145 -15.93 -16.09 2.76
C HIS A 145 -15.15 -14.92 2.16
N GLY A 146 -14.01 -14.58 2.78
CA GLY A 146 -13.15 -13.48 2.36
C GLY A 146 -13.67 -12.07 2.68
N GLN A 147 -14.92 -11.91 3.12
CA GLN A 147 -15.59 -10.60 3.28
C GLN A 147 -15.14 -9.80 4.51
N ARG A 148 -14.37 -10.40 5.42
CA ARG A 148 -13.72 -9.71 6.57
C ARG A 148 -14.64 -9.27 7.70
N PHE A 149 -15.95 -9.11 7.47
CA PHE A 149 -16.94 -8.57 8.40
C PHE A 149 -17.98 -9.62 8.80
N LYS A 150 -18.71 -9.34 9.87
CA LYS A 150 -19.93 -10.06 10.25
C LYS A 150 -21.05 -9.75 9.28
N GLN A 151 -22.03 -10.65 9.18
CA GLN A 151 -23.14 -10.51 8.23
C GLN A 151 -23.99 -9.26 8.48
N ASP A 152 -24.28 -8.93 9.74
CA ASP A 152 -25.03 -7.75 10.14
C ASP A 152 -24.39 -6.44 9.67
N VAL A 153 -23.05 -6.38 9.65
CA VAL A 153 -22.32 -5.23 9.08
C VAL A 153 -22.41 -5.20 7.55
N LEU A 154 -22.36 -6.36 6.90
CA LEU A 154 -22.49 -6.49 5.44
C LEU A 154 -23.91 -6.17 4.93
N ASP A 155 -24.91 -6.27 5.79
CA ASP A 155 -26.29 -5.92 5.47
C ASP A 155 -26.50 -4.40 5.38
N VAL A 156 -25.63 -3.61 6.00
CA VAL A 156 -25.62 -2.15 5.84
C VAL A 156 -25.12 -1.78 4.45
N ARG A 157 -25.95 -1.05 3.70
CA ARG A 157 -25.65 -0.68 2.31
C ARG A 157 -25.74 0.83 2.09
N PHE A 158 -24.81 1.34 1.28
CA PHE A 158 -24.85 2.66 0.70
C PHE A 158 -24.90 2.52 -0.82
N GLU A 159 -25.90 3.12 -1.48
CA GLU A 159 -26.15 2.98 -2.93
C GLU A 159 -26.15 1.52 -3.42
N GLY A 160 -26.68 0.60 -2.62
CA GLY A 160 -26.74 -0.83 -2.93
C GLY A 160 -25.45 -1.61 -2.69
N LYS A 161 -24.35 -0.94 -2.31
CA LYS A 161 -23.04 -1.56 -2.02
C LYS A 161 -22.84 -1.71 -0.52
N ASN A 162 -22.31 -2.83 -0.08
CA ASN A 162 -21.85 -3.03 1.29
C ASN A 162 -20.38 -2.58 1.44
N ILE A 163 -19.89 -2.58 2.68
CA ILE A 163 -18.52 -2.12 2.97
C ILE A 163 -17.45 -2.99 2.27
N ASN A 164 -17.68 -4.29 2.11
CA ASN A 164 -16.75 -5.17 1.41
C ASN A 164 -16.71 -4.88 -0.10
N ASP A 165 -17.86 -4.56 -0.72
CA ASP A 165 -17.96 -4.21 -2.14
C ASP A 165 -17.17 -2.93 -2.48
N VAL A 166 -17.00 -2.04 -1.51
CA VAL A 166 -16.24 -0.79 -1.67
C VAL A 166 -14.74 -1.01 -1.48
N LEU A 167 -14.36 -2.06 -0.76
CA LEU A 167 -12.96 -2.39 -0.47
C LEU A 167 -12.30 -3.31 -1.51
N ASN A 168 -13.08 -3.90 -2.40
CA ASN A 168 -12.65 -4.77 -3.51
C ASN A 168 -12.90 -4.11 -4.85
#